data_391e60c5b4208a4c5d95df92581ab2f7
#
_entry.id   391e60c5b4208a4c5d95df92581ab2f7
#
_cell.length_a   1.000
_cell.length_b   1.000
_cell.length_c   1.000
_cell.angle_alpha   90.00
_cell.angle_beta   90.00
_cell.angle_gamma   90.00
#
_symmetry.space_group_name_H-M   'P 1'
#
loop_
_entity.id
_entity.type
_entity.pdbx_description
1 polymer ?
#
loop_
_entity_poly.entity_id
_entity_poly.type
_entity_poly.pdbx_seq_one_letter_code
_entity_poly.pdbx_strand_id
1 'polypeptide(L)'
;AISRRITASGGAAIEPIRREFGDAMIDANGALNRANMRDLIFQNPIAKQKLESITHTLISAQAIEEAAQLALLKPLAVVYDIPLLYGNSFWLAKLDHIVVVVCDYETQIQRVLQRNPDYTRKTVEAILKTQATHVQLLEIANTVIDNSKNDTNHLQVYTQVNILVGYLKRLCGNRST
;
A
#
# COMPACT_ATOMS: atom_id res chain seq x y z
N ALA A 1 0.50 -5.10 8.59
CA ALA A 1 1.24 -4.36 7.56
C ALA A 1 2.60 -3.89 8.13
N ILE A 2 3.64 -3.97 7.33
CA ILE A 2 5.04 -3.62 7.68
C ILE A 2 5.13 -2.20 8.27
N SER A 3 4.49 -1.22 7.64
CA SER A 3 4.46 0.16 8.12
C SER A 3 4.06 0.31 9.61
N ARG A 4 3.11 -0.49 10.09
CA ARG A 4 2.73 -0.46 11.51
C ARG A 4 3.79 -1.06 12.40
N ARG A 5 4.49 -2.11 11.97
CA ARG A 5 5.55 -2.77 12.75
C ARG A 5 6.77 -1.89 12.90
N ILE A 6 7.24 -1.28 11.82
CA ILE A 6 8.44 -0.42 11.89
C ILE A 6 8.21 0.84 12.72
N THR A 7 6.96 1.29 12.92
CA THR A 7 6.60 2.47 13.72
C THR A 7 5.96 2.12 15.08
N ALA A 8 5.92 0.85 15.46
CA ALA A 8 5.56 0.42 16.81
C ALA A 8 6.73 0.63 17.78
N SER A 9 6.49 0.44 19.07
CA SER A 9 7.54 0.47 20.10
C SER A 9 8.68 -0.50 19.73
N GLY A 10 9.92 -0.02 19.75
CA GLY A 10 11.09 -0.77 19.31
C GLY A 10 11.20 -1.03 17.82
N GLY A 11 10.28 -0.50 17.00
CA GLY A 11 10.31 -0.64 15.55
C GLY A 11 11.49 0.09 14.90
N ALA A 12 11.96 -0.42 13.76
CA ALA A 12 13.18 0.06 13.09
C ALA A 12 13.13 1.55 12.68
N ALA A 13 11.94 2.14 12.53
CA ALA A 13 11.79 3.55 12.17
C ALA A 13 11.84 4.50 13.39
N ILE A 14 11.73 3.98 14.63
CA ILE A 14 11.60 4.82 15.81
C ILE A 14 12.83 5.70 16.02
N GLU A 15 14.03 5.11 16.06
CA GLU A 15 15.28 5.86 16.25
C GLU A 15 15.58 6.85 15.10
N PRO A 16 15.45 6.46 13.81
CA PRO A 16 15.55 7.42 12.71
C PRO A 16 14.57 8.58 12.80
N ILE A 17 13.31 8.31 13.17
CA ILE A 17 12.27 9.35 13.34
C ILE A 17 12.62 10.27 14.51
N ARG A 18 13.02 9.71 15.65
CA ARG A 18 13.43 10.49 16.83
C ARG A 18 14.60 11.42 16.51
N ARG A 19 15.61 10.91 15.80
CA ARG A 19 16.79 11.69 15.39
C ARG A 19 16.44 12.84 14.45
N GLU A 20 15.52 12.61 13.52
CA GLU A 20 15.16 13.60 12.50
C GLU A 20 14.13 14.63 13.02
N PHE A 21 13.18 14.20 13.86
CA PHE A 21 12.02 15.01 14.23
C PHE A 21 11.89 15.29 15.73
N GLY A 22 12.75 14.70 16.56
CA GLY A 22 12.75 14.87 18.00
C GLY A 22 11.80 13.96 18.77
N ASP A 23 11.95 13.96 20.10
CA ASP A 23 11.21 13.09 21.01
C ASP A 23 9.70 13.33 21.03
N ALA A 24 9.23 14.53 20.67
CA ALA A 24 7.81 14.86 20.59
C ALA A 24 7.05 13.99 19.58
N MET A 25 7.77 13.34 18.65
CA MET A 25 7.20 12.42 17.64
C MET A 25 7.10 10.99 18.15
N ILE A 26 7.54 10.71 19.37
CA ILE A 26 7.44 9.38 19.99
C ILE A 26 6.47 9.49 21.18
N ASP A 27 5.57 8.54 21.27
CA ASP A 27 4.59 8.49 22.36
C ASP A 27 5.18 7.87 23.65
N ALA A 28 4.41 7.90 24.74
CA ALA A 28 4.82 7.37 26.04
C ALA A 28 5.13 5.86 26.02
N ASN A 29 4.65 5.13 25.01
CA ASN A 29 4.91 3.69 24.85
C ASN A 29 6.15 3.43 23.97
N GLY A 30 6.82 4.47 23.48
CA GLY A 30 7.96 4.35 22.58
C GLY A 30 7.60 4.07 21.14
N ALA A 31 6.34 4.26 20.72
CA ALA A 31 5.88 4.15 19.35
C ALA A 31 5.75 5.53 18.69
N LEU A 32 5.59 5.56 17.36
CA LEU A 32 5.34 6.81 16.63
C LEU A 32 4.05 7.49 17.12
N ASN A 33 4.16 8.73 17.59
CA ASN A 33 3.02 9.61 17.85
C ASN A 33 2.40 10.05 16.52
N ARG A 34 1.42 9.29 16.05
CA ARG A 34 0.78 9.49 14.73
C ARG A 34 0.02 10.81 14.63
N ALA A 35 -0.50 11.33 15.75
CA ALA A 35 -1.21 12.61 15.75
C ALA A 35 -0.22 13.75 15.50
N ASN A 36 0.82 13.87 16.33
CA ASN A 36 1.83 14.90 16.20
C ASN A 36 2.53 14.84 14.83
N MET A 37 2.87 13.63 14.37
CA MET A 37 3.50 13.45 13.07
C MET A 37 2.58 13.85 11.91
N ARG A 38 1.29 13.53 11.99
CA ARG A 38 0.29 13.95 10.98
C ARG A 38 0.22 15.47 10.89
N ASP A 39 0.13 16.14 12.03
CA ASP A 39 0.03 17.59 12.09
C ASP A 39 1.28 18.26 11.53
N LEU A 40 2.46 17.72 11.82
CA LEU A 40 3.72 18.20 11.28
C LEU A 40 3.78 18.06 9.75
N ILE A 41 3.52 16.87 9.21
CA ILE A 41 3.66 16.62 7.77
C ILE A 41 2.55 17.29 6.94
N PHE A 42 1.40 17.58 7.56
CA PHE A 42 0.34 18.32 6.90
C PHE A 42 0.73 19.78 6.63
N GLN A 43 1.51 20.38 7.53
CA GLN A 43 1.95 21.77 7.44
C GLN A 43 3.33 21.92 6.78
N ASN A 44 4.12 20.86 6.71
CA ASN A 44 5.51 20.91 6.26
C ASN A 44 5.81 19.82 5.22
N PRO A 45 5.80 20.16 3.91
CA PRO A 45 6.11 19.22 2.82
C PRO A 45 7.53 18.62 2.91
N ILE A 46 8.51 19.38 3.44
CA ILE A 46 9.88 18.87 3.62
C ILE A 46 9.91 17.78 4.70
N ALA A 47 9.21 18.01 5.82
CA ALA A 47 9.07 17.00 6.86
C ALA A 47 8.38 15.73 6.32
N LYS A 48 7.37 15.89 5.47
CA LYS A 48 6.72 14.76 4.77
C LYS A 48 7.72 13.96 3.95
N GLN A 49 8.52 14.61 3.10
CA GLN A 49 9.53 13.94 2.28
C GLN A 49 10.58 13.19 3.12
N LYS A 50 11.03 13.78 4.22
CA LYS A 50 11.98 13.14 5.14
C LYS A 50 11.38 11.90 5.81
N LEU A 51 10.14 11.98 6.29
CA LEU A 51 9.43 10.83 6.87
C LEU A 51 9.25 9.71 5.83
N GLU A 52 8.85 10.07 4.61
CA GLU A 52 8.70 9.14 3.50
C GLU A 52 10.02 8.47 3.15
N SER A 53 11.13 9.20 3.08
CA SER A 53 12.44 8.60 2.79
C SER A 53 12.88 7.59 3.85
N ILE A 54 12.66 7.89 5.14
CA ILE A 54 12.95 6.97 6.25
C ILE A 54 12.06 5.71 6.15
N THR A 55 10.76 5.92 6.03
CA THR A 55 9.80 4.81 6.11
C THR A 55 9.79 3.95 4.86
N HIS A 56 9.89 4.52 3.65
CA HIS A 56 9.89 3.75 2.40
C HIS A 56 11.11 2.84 2.30
N THR A 57 12.29 3.32 2.69
CA THR A 57 13.51 2.50 2.70
C THR A 57 13.34 1.28 3.61
N LEU A 58 12.87 1.49 4.84
CA LEU A 58 12.70 0.42 5.81
C LEU A 58 11.57 -0.55 5.41
N ILE A 59 10.45 -0.03 4.90
CA ILE A 59 9.34 -0.86 4.41
C ILE A 59 9.80 -1.73 3.26
N SER A 60 10.51 -1.16 2.30
CA SER A 60 10.96 -1.90 1.12
C SER A 60 11.97 -2.98 1.48
N ALA A 61 12.94 -2.68 2.34
CA ALA A 61 13.91 -3.66 2.82
C ALA A 61 13.22 -4.83 3.53
N GLN A 62 12.31 -4.54 4.46
CA GLN A 62 11.59 -5.59 5.19
C GLN A 62 10.64 -6.38 4.30
N ALA A 63 9.97 -5.75 3.33
CA ALA A 63 9.11 -6.46 2.38
C ALA A 63 9.89 -7.43 1.50
N ILE A 64 11.09 -7.06 1.05
CA ILE A 64 11.96 -7.93 0.27
C ILE A 64 12.46 -9.11 1.12
N GLU A 65 12.87 -8.85 2.35
CA GLU A 65 13.32 -9.90 3.27
C GLU A 65 12.20 -10.92 3.55
N GLU A 66 10.99 -10.45 3.88
CA GLU A 66 9.84 -11.33 4.10
C GLU A 66 9.48 -12.14 2.85
N ALA A 67 9.54 -11.51 1.67
CA ALA A 67 9.30 -12.21 0.42
C ALA A 67 10.34 -13.29 0.14
N ALA A 68 11.61 -13.03 0.43
CA ALA A 68 12.67 -14.04 0.30
C ALA A 68 12.42 -15.25 1.21
N GLN A 69 11.98 -15.03 2.45
CA GLN A 69 11.60 -16.11 3.36
C GLN A 69 10.38 -16.89 2.85
N LEU A 70 9.35 -16.19 2.37
CA LEU A 70 8.17 -16.83 1.79
C LEU A 70 8.51 -17.64 0.54
N ALA A 71 9.45 -17.18 -0.28
CA ALA A 71 9.86 -17.88 -1.51
C ALA A 71 10.45 -19.28 -1.22
N LEU A 72 11.05 -19.50 -0.03
CA LEU A 72 11.56 -20.81 0.38
C LEU A 72 10.45 -21.88 0.47
N LEU A 73 9.21 -21.45 0.71
CA LEU A 73 8.03 -22.31 0.73
C LEU A 73 7.52 -22.70 -0.67
N LYS A 74 8.17 -22.20 -1.73
CA LYS A 74 7.79 -22.43 -3.14
C LYS A 74 6.32 -22.10 -3.44
N PRO A 75 5.79 -20.93 -3.03
CA PRO A 75 4.42 -20.56 -3.32
C PRO A 75 4.24 -20.33 -4.83
N LEU A 76 2.99 -20.36 -5.30
CA LEU A 76 2.66 -19.99 -6.68
C LEU A 76 3.10 -18.54 -7.01
N ALA A 77 2.90 -17.63 -6.07
CA ALA A 77 3.30 -16.24 -6.17
C ALA A 77 3.49 -15.63 -4.78
N VAL A 78 4.33 -14.60 -4.68
CA VAL A 78 4.41 -13.71 -3.52
C VAL A 78 3.73 -12.40 -3.89
N VAL A 79 2.74 -11.99 -3.11
CA VAL A 79 1.94 -10.78 -3.39
C VAL A 79 2.42 -9.64 -2.50
N TYR A 80 2.78 -8.53 -3.12
CA TYR A 80 3.07 -7.28 -2.44
C TYR A 80 1.85 -6.36 -2.50
N ASP A 81 1.33 -5.97 -1.35
CA ASP A 81 0.29 -4.92 -1.24
C ASP A 81 0.97 -3.55 -1.13
N ILE A 82 1.00 -2.83 -2.26
CA ILE A 82 1.69 -1.53 -2.38
C ILE A 82 0.67 -0.45 -2.75
N PRO A 83 0.18 0.34 -1.77
CA PRO A 83 -0.89 1.32 -2.00
C PRO A 83 -0.55 2.44 -2.98
N LEU A 84 0.74 2.81 -3.12
CA LEU A 84 1.23 3.91 -3.96
C LEU A 84 2.28 3.41 -4.95
N LEU A 85 1.88 2.47 -5.80
CA LEU A 85 2.79 1.85 -6.76
C LEU A 85 3.11 2.75 -7.95
N TYR A 86 2.13 3.54 -8.45
CA TYR A 86 2.33 4.40 -9.61
C TYR A 86 3.45 5.43 -9.36
N GLY A 87 4.39 5.53 -10.30
CA GLY A 87 5.57 6.38 -10.17
C GLY A 87 6.69 5.84 -9.27
N ASN A 88 6.51 4.68 -8.65
CA ASN A 88 7.53 4.04 -7.83
C ASN A 88 8.41 3.10 -8.68
N SER A 89 9.42 3.67 -9.34
CA SER A 89 10.33 2.94 -10.25
C SER A 89 11.03 1.76 -9.59
N PHE A 90 11.34 1.86 -8.29
CA PHE A 90 11.99 0.77 -7.55
C PHE A 90 11.11 -0.50 -7.53
N TRP A 91 9.83 -0.36 -7.23
CA TRP A 91 8.90 -1.49 -7.20
C TRP A 91 8.51 -1.94 -8.61
N LEU A 92 8.25 -0.99 -9.53
CA LEU A 92 7.89 -1.32 -10.91
C LEU A 92 8.94 -2.20 -11.60
N ALA A 93 10.24 -1.98 -11.29
CA ALA A 93 11.34 -2.79 -11.84
C ALA A 93 11.48 -4.20 -11.21
N LYS A 94 10.78 -4.48 -10.10
CA LYS A 94 10.92 -5.74 -9.34
C LYS A 94 9.74 -6.69 -9.48
N LEU A 95 8.62 -6.20 -9.97
CA LEU A 95 7.38 -6.96 -10.04
C LEU A 95 7.26 -7.65 -11.39
N ASP A 96 7.04 -8.96 -11.40
CA ASP A 96 6.78 -9.74 -12.61
C ASP A 96 5.37 -9.49 -13.16
N HIS A 97 4.41 -9.13 -12.29
CA HIS A 97 3.02 -8.95 -12.65
C HIS A 97 2.35 -7.92 -11.72
N ILE A 98 1.68 -6.95 -12.30
CA ILE A 98 1.01 -5.88 -11.58
C ILE A 98 -0.50 -6.07 -11.72
N VAL A 99 -1.16 -6.19 -10.56
CA VAL A 99 -2.61 -6.25 -10.46
C VAL A 99 -3.11 -4.92 -9.91
N VAL A 100 -3.94 -4.23 -10.67
CA VAL A 100 -4.59 -3.00 -10.23
C VAL A 100 -6.04 -3.30 -9.87
N VAL A 101 -6.44 -2.90 -8.69
CA VAL A 101 -7.85 -2.98 -8.25
C VAL A 101 -8.50 -1.63 -8.47
N VAL A 102 -9.52 -1.60 -9.29
CA VAL A 102 -10.29 -0.39 -9.59
C VAL A 102 -11.65 -0.42 -8.92
N CYS A 103 -12.20 0.76 -8.73
CA CYS A 103 -13.54 0.96 -8.20
C CYS A 103 -14.07 2.28 -8.73
N ASP A 104 -15.36 2.36 -9.01
CA ASP A 104 -15.96 3.62 -9.43
C ASP A 104 -15.85 4.70 -8.33
N TYR A 105 -15.84 5.97 -8.78
CA TYR A 105 -15.55 7.12 -7.92
C TYR A 105 -16.51 7.25 -6.73
N GLU A 106 -17.80 7.06 -6.96
CA GLU A 106 -18.81 7.18 -5.91
C GLU A 106 -18.70 6.04 -4.88
N THR A 107 -18.45 4.83 -5.34
CA THR A 107 -18.21 3.68 -4.45
C THR A 107 -16.96 3.88 -3.60
N GLN A 108 -15.88 4.46 -4.16
CA GLN A 108 -14.69 4.82 -3.38
C GLN A 108 -15.03 5.80 -2.26
N ILE A 109 -15.74 6.88 -2.58
CA ILE A 109 -16.13 7.90 -1.60
C ILE A 109 -16.98 7.26 -0.49
N GLN A 110 -18.02 6.53 -0.85
CA GLN A 110 -18.91 5.89 0.12
C GLN A 110 -18.16 4.95 1.07
N ARG A 111 -17.28 4.09 0.54
CA ARG A 111 -16.49 3.15 1.35
C ARG A 111 -15.51 3.86 2.28
N VAL A 112 -14.91 4.97 1.85
CA VAL A 112 -14.01 5.76 2.70
C VAL A 112 -14.79 6.44 3.82
N LEU A 113 -15.94 7.04 3.55
CA LEU A 113 -16.80 7.67 4.55
C LEU A 113 -17.30 6.66 5.58
N GLN A 114 -17.70 5.46 5.16
CA GLN A 114 -18.11 4.39 6.09
C GLN A 114 -17.00 3.97 7.05
N ARG A 115 -15.76 3.91 6.58
CA ARG A 115 -14.60 3.52 7.40
C ARG A 115 -14.07 4.64 8.28
N ASN A 116 -14.35 5.90 7.94
CA ASN A 116 -13.84 7.08 8.62
C ASN A 116 -14.99 8.08 8.84
N PRO A 117 -15.81 7.89 9.88
CA PRO A 117 -16.97 8.73 10.14
C PRO A 117 -16.68 10.23 10.30
N ASP A 118 -15.45 10.58 10.70
CA ASP A 118 -15.00 11.96 10.88
C ASP A 118 -14.66 12.67 9.55
N TYR A 119 -14.63 11.93 8.44
CA TYR A 119 -14.30 12.52 7.13
C TYR A 119 -15.56 13.08 6.48
N THR A 120 -15.41 14.23 5.83
CA THR A 120 -16.42 14.79 4.93
C THR A 120 -16.18 14.31 3.50
N ARG A 121 -17.19 14.34 2.65
CA ARG A 121 -17.06 14.09 1.22
C ARG A 121 -15.94 14.95 0.61
N LYS A 122 -15.91 16.24 0.93
CA LYS A 122 -14.87 17.17 0.45
C LYS A 122 -13.47 16.72 0.84
N THR A 123 -13.29 16.20 2.05
CA THR A 123 -12.01 15.65 2.51
C THR A 123 -11.60 14.45 1.67
N VAL A 124 -12.52 13.52 1.42
CA VAL A 124 -12.25 12.32 0.60
C VAL A 124 -11.89 12.69 -0.83
N GLU A 125 -12.66 13.59 -1.45
CA GLU A 125 -12.38 14.08 -2.81
C GLU A 125 -11.00 14.76 -2.93
N ALA A 126 -10.61 15.52 -1.91
CA ALA A 126 -9.28 16.12 -1.87
C ALA A 126 -8.16 15.07 -1.80
N ILE A 127 -8.35 14.01 -1.02
CA ILE A 127 -7.40 12.88 -0.94
C ILE A 127 -7.33 12.17 -2.30
N LEU A 128 -8.47 11.84 -2.92
CA LEU A 128 -8.51 11.13 -4.21
C LEU A 128 -7.81 11.93 -5.32
N LYS A 129 -7.91 13.24 -5.32
CA LYS A 129 -7.21 14.12 -6.29
C LYS A 129 -5.67 14.05 -6.18
N THR A 130 -5.12 13.61 -5.06
CA THR A 130 -3.66 13.45 -4.88
C THR A 130 -3.15 12.06 -5.27
N GLN A 131 -4.05 11.13 -5.59
CA GLN A 131 -3.70 9.78 -6.00
C GLN A 131 -3.56 9.67 -7.52
N ALA A 132 -2.92 8.60 -7.98
CA ALA A 132 -2.86 8.30 -9.39
C ALA A 132 -4.26 8.15 -10.00
N THR A 133 -4.46 8.71 -11.18
CA THR A 133 -5.72 8.60 -11.91
C THR A 133 -5.95 7.17 -12.39
N HIS A 134 -7.19 6.84 -12.72
CA HIS A 134 -7.56 5.54 -13.29
C HIS A 134 -6.73 5.23 -14.55
N VAL A 135 -6.56 6.22 -15.43
CA VAL A 135 -5.75 6.06 -16.65
C VAL A 135 -4.31 5.70 -16.31
N GLN A 136 -3.68 6.44 -15.41
CA GLN A 136 -2.31 6.18 -14.95
C GLN A 136 -2.14 4.79 -14.32
N LEU A 137 -3.13 4.33 -13.56
CA LEU A 137 -3.08 2.98 -12.98
C LEU A 137 -3.21 1.89 -14.06
N LEU A 138 -4.03 2.12 -15.09
CA LEU A 138 -4.18 1.19 -16.21
C LEU A 138 -2.91 1.09 -17.06
N GLU A 139 -2.12 2.16 -17.17
CA GLU A 139 -0.84 2.15 -17.90
C GLU A 139 0.18 1.15 -17.34
N ILE A 140 0.15 0.91 -16.03
CA ILE A 140 1.09 -0.02 -15.38
C ILE A 140 0.50 -1.41 -15.13
N ALA A 141 -0.80 -1.61 -15.36
CA ALA A 141 -1.50 -2.84 -15.01
C ALA A 141 -1.27 -3.96 -16.03
N ASN A 142 -0.92 -5.16 -15.54
CA ASN A 142 -0.99 -6.39 -16.32
C ASN A 142 -2.36 -7.06 -16.20
N THR A 143 -3.02 -6.87 -15.06
CA THR A 143 -4.38 -7.35 -14.79
C THR A 143 -5.16 -6.28 -14.01
N VAL A 144 -6.42 -6.12 -14.35
CA VAL A 144 -7.34 -5.23 -13.65
C VAL A 144 -8.41 -6.07 -12.96
N ILE A 145 -8.69 -5.76 -11.71
CA ILE A 145 -9.81 -6.33 -10.94
C ILE A 145 -10.78 -5.20 -10.63
N ASP A 146 -11.99 -5.33 -11.11
CA ASP A 146 -13.07 -4.38 -10.83
C ASP A 146 -13.78 -4.74 -9.52
N ASN A 147 -13.71 -3.83 -8.56
CA ASN A 147 -14.38 -3.92 -7.26
C ASN A 147 -15.47 -2.84 -7.09
N SER A 148 -16.10 -2.41 -8.18
CA SER A 148 -17.15 -1.38 -8.15
C SER A 148 -18.47 -1.90 -7.58
N LYS A 149 -18.81 -3.17 -7.81
CA LYS A 149 -20.08 -3.72 -7.32
C LYS A 149 -20.09 -3.92 -5.81
N ASN A 150 -21.20 -3.50 -5.20
CA ASN A 150 -21.52 -3.78 -3.80
C ASN A 150 -22.27 -5.11 -3.68
N ASP A 151 -21.64 -6.21 -4.07
CA ASP A 151 -22.15 -7.52 -3.73
C ASP A 151 -21.65 -7.92 -2.33
N THR A 152 -22.56 -8.28 -1.46
CA THR A 152 -22.26 -8.65 -0.06
C THR A 152 -21.29 -9.83 0.05
N ASN A 153 -21.21 -10.65 -0.99
CA ASN A 153 -20.40 -11.86 -1.05
C ASN A 153 -19.10 -11.68 -1.86
N HIS A 154 -18.84 -10.49 -2.41
CA HIS A 154 -17.68 -10.20 -3.28
C HIS A 154 -17.49 -11.20 -4.43
N LEU A 155 -18.58 -11.81 -4.93
CA LEU A 155 -18.54 -12.89 -5.91
C LEU A 155 -17.84 -12.47 -7.20
N GLN A 156 -18.07 -11.23 -7.66
CA GLN A 156 -17.41 -10.69 -8.84
C GLN A 156 -15.89 -10.63 -8.66
N VAL A 157 -15.42 -10.13 -7.50
CA VAL A 157 -13.98 -10.04 -7.19
C VAL A 157 -13.38 -11.44 -7.10
N TYR A 158 -14.03 -12.38 -6.41
CA TYR A 158 -13.56 -13.76 -6.32
C TYR A 158 -13.46 -14.44 -7.68
N THR A 159 -14.42 -14.22 -8.57
CA THR A 159 -14.37 -14.76 -9.94
C THR A 159 -13.15 -14.24 -10.70
N GLN A 160 -12.90 -12.93 -10.67
CA GLN A 160 -11.74 -12.32 -11.31
C GLN A 160 -10.41 -12.83 -10.72
N VAL A 161 -10.33 -12.95 -9.39
CA VAL A 161 -9.15 -13.50 -8.71
C VAL A 161 -8.92 -14.96 -9.11
N ASN A 162 -9.95 -15.79 -9.20
CA ASN A 162 -9.81 -17.19 -9.63
C ASN A 162 -9.31 -17.29 -11.08
N ILE A 163 -9.75 -16.42 -11.97
CA ILE A 163 -9.23 -16.33 -13.35
C ILE A 163 -7.73 -15.98 -13.33
N LEU A 164 -7.35 -14.98 -12.53
CA LEU A 164 -5.94 -14.58 -12.36
C LEU A 164 -5.09 -15.73 -11.82
N VAL A 165 -5.55 -16.44 -10.78
CA VAL A 165 -4.84 -17.60 -10.22
C VAL A 165 -4.67 -18.70 -11.27
N GLY A 166 -5.71 -18.97 -12.06
CA GLY A 166 -5.63 -19.92 -13.19
C GLY A 166 -4.60 -19.51 -14.24
N TYR A 167 -4.51 -18.22 -14.55
CA TYR A 167 -3.50 -17.67 -15.45
C TYR A 167 -2.08 -17.82 -14.89
N LEU A 168 -1.86 -17.45 -13.62
CA LEU A 168 -0.55 -17.57 -12.97
C LEU A 168 -0.08 -19.03 -12.87
N LYS A 169 -0.98 -19.99 -12.60
CA LYS A 169 -0.64 -21.41 -12.62
C LYS A 169 -0.12 -21.87 -13.98
N ARG A 170 -0.73 -21.42 -15.07
CA ARG A 170 -0.25 -21.75 -16.43
C ARG A 170 1.13 -21.15 -16.72
N LEU A 171 1.36 -19.90 -16.31
CA LEU A 171 2.67 -19.26 -16.49
C LEU A 171 3.79 -19.98 -15.72
N CYS A 172 3.52 -20.39 -14.49
CA CYS A 172 4.51 -21.09 -13.66
C CYS A 172 4.72 -22.54 -14.11
N GLY A 173 3.65 -23.22 -14.55
CA GLY A 173 3.75 -24.59 -15.07
C GLY A 173 4.60 -24.72 -16.34
N ASN A 174 4.59 -23.72 -17.20
CA ASN A 174 5.42 -23.68 -18.43
C ASN A 174 6.90 -23.31 -18.17
N ARG A 175 7.28 -22.88 -16.97
CA ARG A 175 8.68 -22.58 -16.59
C ARG A 175 9.40 -23.81 -16.00
N SER A 176 8.71 -24.92 -15.82
CA SER A 176 9.26 -26.15 -15.19
C SER A 176 9.67 -27.22 -16.21
N THR A 177 9.67 -26.88 -17.51
CA THR A 177 10.20 -27.71 -18.61
C THR A 177 11.42 -27.02 -19.22
#